data_6b978e40b6b7602c140ce33c0a187a79
#
_entry.id   6b978e40b6b7602c140ce33c0a187a79
#
_cell.length_a   1.000
_cell.length_b   1.000
_cell.length_c   1.000
_cell.angle_alpha   90.00
_cell.angle_beta   90.00
_cell.angle_gamma   90.00
#
_symmetry.space_group_name_H-M   'P 1'
#
loop_
_entity.id
_entity.type
_entity.pdbx_description
1 polymer ?
#
loop_
_entity_poly.entity_id
_entity_poly.type
_entity_poly.pdbx_seq_one_letter_code
_entity_poly.pdbx_strand_id
1 'polypeptide(L)'
;MASLHPQILVPGHGPVIRGEKIQKVCLNTARALRYLHEEVVKRLNQGAWIEQILEEVQLPEELAKKSYLAPIYGCPAFAIHAIYRRYAGWYDGNPSNLFPSKTADIAKEVVKLTGTEALLKRAKELREAGEIQLALHLVDFIIYNHETAGLKEAHELKAELLQAKAEQTTSFIARNIFLNGVRRERHFTREAKYP
;
A
#
# COMPACT_ATOMS: atom_id res chain seq x y z
N MET A 1 -4.18 2.68 -29.50
CA MET A 1 -5.20 3.76 -29.37
C MET A 1 -4.72 5.08 -30.00
N ALA A 2 -3.54 5.60 -29.61
CA ALA A 2 -3.03 6.85 -30.22
C ALA A 2 -2.94 6.81 -31.76
N SER A 3 -2.50 5.71 -32.36
CA SER A 3 -2.38 5.52 -33.80
C SER A 3 -3.70 5.49 -34.58
N LEU A 4 -4.83 5.38 -33.88
CA LEU A 4 -6.17 5.39 -34.49
C LEU A 4 -6.69 6.82 -34.76
N HIS A 5 -5.98 7.84 -34.25
CA HIS A 5 -6.37 9.25 -34.34
C HIS A 5 -7.86 9.51 -33.99
N PRO A 6 -8.33 9.00 -32.84
CA PRO A 6 -9.75 9.13 -32.49
C PRO A 6 -10.12 10.58 -32.21
N GLN A 7 -11.33 10.98 -32.58
CA GLN A 7 -11.88 12.31 -32.32
C GLN A 7 -12.57 12.41 -30.95
N ILE A 8 -12.97 11.25 -30.40
CA ILE A 8 -13.63 11.15 -29.11
C ILE A 8 -13.04 9.93 -28.38
N LEU A 9 -12.65 10.12 -27.13
CA LEU A 9 -12.25 9.05 -26.21
C LEU A 9 -13.20 9.07 -25.01
N VAL A 10 -13.88 7.94 -24.81
CA VAL A 10 -14.74 7.69 -23.65
C VAL A 10 -13.99 6.75 -22.72
N PRO A 11 -13.38 7.26 -21.63
CA PRO A 11 -12.71 6.41 -20.67
C PRO A 11 -13.71 5.65 -19.80
N GLY A 12 -13.30 4.53 -19.21
CA GLY A 12 -14.13 3.80 -18.24
C GLY A 12 -14.41 4.62 -16.97
N HIS A 13 -13.55 5.57 -16.66
CA HIS A 13 -13.69 6.52 -15.55
C HIS A 13 -13.20 7.90 -15.96
N GLY A 14 -13.89 8.95 -15.48
CA GLY A 14 -13.56 10.34 -15.78
C GLY A 14 -14.33 10.92 -16.99
N PRO A 15 -14.07 12.18 -17.34
CA PRO A 15 -14.79 12.86 -18.39
C PRO A 15 -14.40 12.38 -19.81
N VAL A 16 -15.32 12.54 -20.75
CA VAL A 16 -15.06 12.35 -22.18
C VAL A 16 -13.99 13.32 -22.67
N ILE A 17 -13.00 12.81 -23.38
CA ILE A 17 -11.92 13.60 -23.96
C ILE A 17 -12.14 13.75 -25.46
N ARG A 18 -11.91 14.95 -26.03
CA ARG A 18 -12.17 15.26 -27.43
C ARG A 18 -10.96 15.92 -28.08
N GLY A 19 -10.81 15.67 -29.38
CA GLY A 19 -9.84 16.34 -30.25
C GLY A 19 -8.38 16.00 -29.91
N GLU A 20 -7.48 16.94 -30.17
CA GLU A 20 -6.01 16.77 -30.07
C GLU A 20 -5.50 16.34 -28.69
N LYS A 21 -6.25 16.64 -27.63
CA LYS A 21 -5.90 16.24 -26.25
C LYS A 21 -5.80 14.71 -26.10
N ILE A 22 -6.55 13.95 -26.91
CA ILE A 22 -6.59 12.48 -26.85
C ILE A 22 -5.20 11.91 -27.12
N GLN A 23 -4.55 12.37 -28.17
CA GLN A 23 -3.21 11.92 -28.55
C GLN A 23 -2.22 12.09 -27.38
N LYS A 24 -2.21 13.29 -26.78
CA LYS A 24 -1.34 13.64 -25.67
C LYS A 24 -1.61 12.77 -24.42
N VAL A 25 -2.89 12.55 -24.08
CA VAL A 25 -3.29 11.70 -22.96
C VAL A 25 -2.82 10.26 -23.19
N CYS A 26 -3.11 9.67 -24.35
CA CYS A 26 -2.71 8.30 -24.67
C CYS A 26 -1.20 8.10 -24.66
N LEU A 27 -0.43 9.02 -25.24
CA LEU A 27 1.02 8.92 -25.29
C LEU A 27 1.66 9.07 -23.91
N ASN A 28 1.22 10.03 -23.10
CA ASN A 28 1.74 10.21 -21.75
C ASN A 28 1.36 9.04 -20.82
N THR A 29 0.17 8.48 -20.97
CA THR A 29 -0.23 7.27 -20.22
C THR A 29 0.64 6.08 -20.59
N ALA A 30 0.88 5.87 -21.89
CA ALA A 30 1.77 4.81 -22.37
C ALA A 30 3.21 5.02 -21.87
N ARG A 31 3.70 6.27 -21.88
CA ARG A 31 5.03 6.63 -21.37
C ARG A 31 5.16 6.36 -19.86
N ALA A 32 4.14 6.73 -19.06
CA ALA A 32 4.12 6.48 -17.64
C ALA A 32 4.16 4.98 -17.30
N LEU A 33 3.32 4.17 -17.97
CA LEU A 33 3.31 2.72 -17.77
C LEU A 33 4.61 2.05 -18.22
N ARG A 34 5.17 2.47 -19.35
CA ARG A 34 6.45 1.96 -19.84
C ARG A 34 7.58 2.31 -18.87
N TYR A 35 7.62 3.53 -18.38
CA TYR A 35 8.61 3.95 -17.40
C TYR A 35 8.58 3.07 -16.14
N LEU A 36 7.39 2.88 -15.54
CA LEU A 36 7.25 2.00 -14.38
C LEU A 36 7.71 0.57 -14.69
N HIS A 37 7.34 0.05 -15.85
CA HIS A 37 7.73 -1.29 -16.27
C HIS A 37 9.25 -1.42 -16.41
N GLU A 38 9.89 -0.51 -17.14
CA GLU A 38 11.34 -0.53 -17.40
C GLU A 38 12.14 -0.37 -16.10
N GLU A 39 11.72 0.54 -15.21
CA GLU A 39 12.41 0.78 -13.94
C GLU A 39 12.25 -0.41 -12.96
N VAL A 40 11.08 -1.04 -12.91
CA VAL A 40 10.89 -2.25 -12.10
C VAL A 40 11.74 -3.41 -12.63
N VAL A 41 11.70 -3.68 -13.94
CA VAL A 41 12.48 -4.78 -14.54
C VAL A 41 13.99 -4.54 -14.40
N LYS A 42 14.44 -3.31 -14.56
CA LYS A 42 15.84 -2.93 -14.36
C LYS A 42 16.30 -3.26 -12.94
N ARG A 43 15.54 -2.87 -11.92
CA ARG A 43 15.89 -3.13 -10.51
C ARG A 43 15.79 -4.62 -10.16
N LEU A 44 14.79 -5.32 -10.68
CA LEU A 44 14.69 -6.77 -10.56
C LEU A 44 15.96 -7.48 -11.08
N ASN A 45 16.45 -7.06 -12.24
CA ASN A 45 17.68 -7.61 -12.82
C ASN A 45 18.94 -7.25 -12.01
N GLN A 46 18.86 -6.24 -11.16
CA GLN A 46 19.91 -5.86 -10.19
C GLN A 46 19.77 -6.57 -8.84
N GLY A 47 18.76 -7.42 -8.68
CA GLY A 47 18.50 -8.16 -7.43
C GLY A 47 17.76 -7.37 -6.35
N ALA A 48 17.14 -6.25 -6.70
CA ALA A 48 16.36 -5.48 -5.75
C ALA A 48 15.08 -6.21 -5.31
N TRP A 49 14.75 -6.11 -4.03
CA TRP A 49 13.51 -6.64 -3.45
C TRP A 49 12.34 -5.71 -3.73
N ILE A 50 11.13 -6.23 -3.57
CA ILE A 50 9.91 -5.45 -3.85
C ILE A 50 9.81 -4.16 -3.01
N GLU A 51 10.21 -4.21 -1.73
CA GLU A 51 10.17 -3.02 -0.86
C GLU A 51 11.09 -1.91 -1.38
N GLN A 52 12.32 -2.25 -1.79
CA GLN A 52 13.26 -1.30 -2.36
C GLN A 52 12.71 -0.67 -3.65
N ILE A 53 12.10 -1.50 -4.50
CA ILE A 53 11.51 -1.02 -5.76
C ILE A 53 10.33 -0.07 -5.50
N LEU A 54 9.49 -0.36 -4.50
CA LEU A 54 8.37 0.50 -4.11
C LEU A 54 8.83 1.87 -3.57
N GLU A 55 9.95 1.91 -2.87
CA GLU A 55 10.53 3.13 -2.34
C GLU A 55 11.19 3.98 -3.44
N GLU A 56 11.98 3.34 -4.31
CA GLU A 56 12.81 4.02 -5.29
C GLU A 56 12.08 4.41 -6.59
N VAL A 57 11.08 3.63 -7.03
CA VAL A 57 10.42 3.86 -8.31
C VAL A 57 9.27 4.84 -8.18
N GLN A 58 9.54 6.07 -8.58
CA GLN A 58 8.57 7.15 -8.64
C GLN A 58 8.40 7.62 -10.08
N LEU A 59 7.17 8.01 -10.46
CA LEU A 59 6.96 8.63 -11.77
C LEU A 59 7.77 9.93 -11.88
N PRO A 60 8.36 10.22 -13.05
CA PRO A 60 8.95 11.52 -13.31
C PRO A 60 7.97 12.65 -13.02
N GLU A 61 8.45 13.74 -12.41
CA GLU A 61 7.60 14.85 -11.96
C GLU A 61 6.70 15.41 -13.06
N GLU A 62 7.23 15.49 -14.28
CA GLU A 62 6.50 15.93 -15.48
C GLU A 62 5.29 15.07 -15.84
N LEU A 63 5.32 13.76 -15.49
CA LEU A 63 4.21 12.84 -15.65
C LEU A 63 3.31 12.84 -14.41
N ALA A 64 3.88 12.81 -13.23
CA ALA A 64 3.16 12.80 -11.95
C ALA A 64 2.23 14.02 -11.79
N LYS A 65 2.63 15.19 -12.31
CA LYS A 65 1.82 16.42 -12.29
C LYS A 65 0.64 16.44 -13.28
N LYS A 66 0.49 15.41 -14.15
CA LYS A 66 -0.64 15.38 -15.09
C LYS A 66 -1.91 14.95 -14.38
N SER A 67 -2.95 15.78 -14.42
CA SER A 67 -4.23 15.50 -13.74
C SER A 67 -4.88 14.18 -14.18
N TYR A 68 -4.72 13.80 -15.45
CA TYR A 68 -5.22 12.55 -16.00
C TYR A 68 -4.38 11.32 -15.67
N LEU A 69 -3.20 11.50 -15.02
CA LEU A 69 -2.37 10.45 -14.42
C LEU A 69 -2.45 10.44 -12.89
N ALA A 70 -3.29 11.30 -12.31
CA ALA A 70 -3.50 11.31 -10.87
C ALA A 70 -3.93 9.91 -10.37
N PRO A 71 -3.39 9.42 -9.26
CA PRO A 71 -3.64 8.07 -8.75
C PRO A 71 -5.01 7.97 -8.04
N ILE A 72 -6.09 8.23 -8.79
CA ILE A 72 -7.46 8.25 -8.25
C ILE A 72 -7.98 6.82 -8.02
N TYR A 73 -7.81 5.91 -8.99
CA TYR A 73 -8.18 4.50 -8.88
C TYR A 73 -6.96 3.63 -8.59
N GLY A 74 -6.15 3.37 -9.60
CA GLY A 74 -4.84 2.74 -9.42
C GLY A 74 -3.79 3.74 -8.98
N CYS A 75 -2.68 3.24 -8.46
CA CYS A 75 -1.52 4.06 -8.12
C CYS A 75 -0.23 3.37 -8.60
N PRO A 76 0.88 4.08 -8.69
CA PRO A 76 2.17 3.49 -9.09
C PRO A 76 2.52 2.23 -8.31
N ALA A 77 2.27 2.19 -6.99
CA ALA A 77 2.55 1.03 -6.16
C ALA A 77 1.82 -0.23 -6.65
N PHE A 78 0.54 -0.12 -7.07
CA PHE A 78 -0.20 -1.27 -7.60
C PHE A 78 0.39 -1.77 -8.91
N ALA A 79 0.81 -0.86 -9.80
CA ALA A 79 1.47 -1.21 -11.05
C ALA A 79 2.82 -1.88 -10.79
N ILE A 80 3.62 -1.36 -9.85
CA ILE A 80 4.91 -1.94 -9.44
C ILE A 80 4.70 -3.37 -8.93
N HIS A 81 3.78 -3.62 -8.01
CA HIS A 81 3.46 -4.97 -7.54
C HIS A 81 3.04 -5.91 -8.67
N ALA A 82 2.20 -5.44 -9.60
CA ALA A 82 1.74 -6.24 -10.73
C ALA A 82 2.89 -6.60 -11.69
N ILE A 83 3.78 -5.66 -11.97
CA ILE A 83 4.96 -5.87 -12.82
C ILE A 83 5.94 -6.81 -12.12
N TYR A 84 6.27 -6.56 -10.86
CA TYR A 84 7.15 -7.42 -10.07
C TYR A 84 6.65 -8.86 -10.07
N ARG A 85 5.37 -9.06 -9.74
CA ARG A 85 4.74 -10.39 -9.69
C ARG A 85 4.75 -11.10 -11.04
N ARG A 86 4.67 -10.37 -12.15
CA ARG A 86 4.74 -10.93 -13.50
C ARG A 86 6.08 -11.62 -13.78
N TYR A 87 7.19 -11.09 -13.24
CA TYR A 87 8.55 -11.57 -13.49
C TYR A 87 9.11 -12.43 -12.37
N ALA A 88 8.91 -12.03 -11.12
CA ALA A 88 9.41 -12.75 -9.93
C ALA A 88 8.39 -13.73 -9.33
N GLY A 89 7.16 -13.74 -9.80
CA GLY A 89 6.10 -14.59 -9.24
C GLY A 89 5.70 -14.14 -7.85
N TRP A 90 5.68 -15.07 -6.90
CA TRP A 90 5.30 -14.84 -5.50
C TRP A 90 6.51 -14.54 -4.59
N TYR A 91 7.72 -14.77 -5.08
CA TYR A 91 8.93 -14.55 -4.30
C TYR A 91 9.27 -13.06 -4.17
N ASP A 92 9.41 -12.59 -2.96
CA ASP A 92 9.62 -11.17 -2.64
C ASP A 92 11.10 -10.71 -2.68
N GLY A 93 12.03 -11.66 -2.84
CA GLY A 93 13.48 -11.42 -2.86
C GLY A 93 14.17 -11.84 -1.56
N ASN A 94 13.44 -12.09 -0.47
CA ASN A 94 14.01 -12.52 0.80
C ASN A 94 13.94 -14.04 0.97
N PRO A 95 15.08 -14.77 1.01
CA PRO A 95 15.09 -16.21 1.19
C PRO A 95 14.38 -16.71 2.44
N SER A 96 14.35 -15.92 3.52
CA SER A 96 13.64 -16.28 4.75
C SER A 96 12.13 -16.41 4.56
N ASN A 97 11.57 -15.76 3.53
CA ASN A 97 10.14 -15.82 3.20
C ASN A 97 9.80 -16.94 2.22
N LEU A 98 10.77 -17.77 1.81
CA LEU A 98 10.53 -18.90 0.90
C LEU A 98 9.58 -19.94 1.52
N PHE A 99 9.81 -20.27 2.79
CA PHE A 99 8.95 -21.12 3.63
C PHE A 99 8.68 -20.38 4.97
N PRO A 100 7.80 -19.37 4.96
CA PRO A 100 7.65 -18.48 6.09
C PRO A 100 7.03 -19.21 7.29
N SER A 101 7.49 -18.87 8.49
CA SER A 101 6.77 -19.19 9.73
C SER A 101 5.42 -18.49 9.75
N LYS A 102 4.48 -19.01 10.55
CA LYS A 102 3.20 -18.32 10.72
C LYS A 102 3.44 -16.92 11.32
N THR A 103 2.73 -15.93 10.80
CA THR A 103 2.83 -14.55 11.30
C THR A 103 2.57 -14.46 12.81
N ALA A 104 1.64 -15.28 13.33
CA ALA A 104 1.37 -15.37 14.77
C ALA A 104 2.58 -15.85 15.59
N ASP A 105 3.35 -16.82 15.08
CA ASP A 105 4.53 -17.35 15.77
C ASP A 105 5.65 -16.27 15.81
N ILE A 106 5.85 -15.55 14.72
CA ILE A 106 6.79 -14.43 14.66
C ILE A 106 6.36 -13.33 15.65
N ALA A 107 5.08 -12.97 15.64
CA ALA A 107 4.51 -11.97 16.53
C ALA A 107 4.69 -12.34 18.01
N LYS A 108 4.46 -13.61 18.36
CA LYS A 108 4.67 -14.15 19.71
C LYS A 108 6.11 -13.99 20.18
N GLU A 109 7.09 -14.30 19.35
CA GLU A 109 8.52 -14.12 19.71
C GLU A 109 8.89 -12.63 19.87
N VAL A 110 8.38 -11.76 18.98
CA VAL A 110 8.62 -10.31 19.11
C VAL A 110 8.03 -9.78 20.43
N VAL A 111 6.75 -10.10 20.71
CA VAL A 111 6.09 -9.65 21.94
C VAL A 111 6.77 -10.21 23.19
N LYS A 112 7.24 -11.47 23.17
CA LYS A 112 7.99 -12.07 24.28
C LYS A 112 9.30 -11.33 24.58
N LEU A 113 9.98 -10.83 23.56
CA LEU A 113 11.23 -10.09 23.71
C LEU A 113 11.03 -8.64 24.16
N THR A 114 9.99 -7.97 23.68
CA THR A 114 9.79 -6.52 23.87
C THR A 114 8.72 -6.19 24.91
N GLY A 115 7.74 -7.06 25.08
CA GLY A 115 6.51 -6.77 25.83
C GLY A 115 5.50 -5.94 25.02
N THR A 116 4.21 -6.15 25.31
CA THR A 116 3.09 -5.44 24.65
C THR A 116 3.11 -3.95 24.93
N GLU A 117 3.38 -3.56 26.17
CA GLU A 117 3.39 -2.16 26.60
C GLU A 117 4.42 -1.32 25.85
N ALA A 118 5.64 -1.85 25.68
CA ALA A 118 6.70 -1.18 24.94
C ALA A 118 6.34 -1.00 23.45
N LEU A 119 5.72 -2.00 22.84
CA LEU A 119 5.25 -1.92 21.44
C LEU A 119 4.13 -0.89 21.29
N LEU A 120 3.14 -0.87 22.19
CA LEU A 120 2.07 0.13 22.18
C LEU A 120 2.62 1.56 22.36
N LYS A 121 3.49 1.75 23.33
CA LYS A 121 4.15 3.03 23.56
C LYS A 121 4.88 3.50 22.31
N ARG A 122 5.72 2.63 21.73
CA ARG A 122 6.49 2.97 20.52
C ARG A 122 5.59 3.26 19.32
N ALA A 123 4.52 2.50 19.12
CA ALA A 123 3.57 2.75 18.05
C ALA A 123 2.88 4.12 18.18
N LYS A 124 2.55 4.55 19.41
CA LYS A 124 2.00 5.89 19.68
C LYS A 124 3.01 7.00 19.35
N GLU A 125 4.27 6.84 19.78
CA GLU A 125 5.35 7.78 19.44
C GLU A 125 5.54 7.91 17.92
N LEU A 126 5.52 6.80 17.18
CA LEU A 126 5.62 6.79 15.74
C LEU A 126 4.43 7.48 15.07
N ARG A 127 3.21 7.26 15.59
CA ARG A 127 2.01 7.99 15.14
C ARG A 127 2.19 9.50 15.27
N GLU A 128 2.67 9.97 16.42
CA GLU A 128 2.92 11.38 16.69
C GLU A 128 4.01 11.97 15.77
N ALA A 129 5.01 11.16 15.42
CA ALA A 129 6.04 11.51 14.45
C ALA A 129 5.58 11.46 12.98
N GLY A 130 4.34 11.03 12.71
CA GLY A 130 3.80 10.88 11.35
C GLY A 130 4.19 9.57 10.65
N GLU A 131 4.94 8.69 11.32
CA GLU A 131 5.40 7.39 10.81
C GLU A 131 4.28 6.32 10.91
N ILE A 132 3.14 6.62 10.30
CA ILE A 132 1.90 5.84 10.44
C ILE A 132 2.07 4.40 9.98
N GLN A 133 2.80 4.17 8.86
CA GLN A 133 2.98 2.82 8.33
C GLN A 133 3.82 1.95 9.27
N LEU A 134 4.87 2.50 9.85
CA LEU A 134 5.72 1.78 10.79
C LEU A 134 4.96 1.48 12.10
N ALA A 135 4.16 2.44 12.57
CA ALA A 135 3.27 2.22 13.72
C ALA A 135 2.27 1.07 13.50
N LEU A 136 1.68 0.96 12.29
CA LEU A 136 0.80 -0.15 11.92
C LEU A 136 1.49 -1.50 12.05
N HIS A 137 2.73 -1.64 11.57
CA HIS A 137 3.49 -2.89 11.68
C HIS A 137 3.78 -3.29 13.13
N LEU A 138 4.09 -2.32 14.01
CA LEU A 138 4.31 -2.63 15.43
C LEU A 138 3.03 -3.09 16.14
N VAL A 139 1.90 -2.45 15.83
CA VAL A 139 0.59 -2.85 16.38
C VAL A 139 0.18 -4.24 15.88
N ASP A 140 0.53 -4.59 14.64
CA ASP A 140 0.24 -5.90 14.08
C ASP A 140 0.89 -7.04 14.86
N PHE A 141 2.10 -6.88 15.42
CA PHE A 141 2.71 -7.89 16.28
C PHE A 141 1.89 -8.18 17.54
N ILE A 142 1.24 -7.15 18.11
CA ILE A 142 0.39 -7.33 19.28
C ILE A 142 -0.88 -8.10 18.89
N ILE A 143 -1.52 -7.69 17.80
CA ILE A 143 -2.79 -8.27 17.33
C ILE A 143 -2.61 -9.72 16.88
N TYR A 144 -1.55 -10.02 16.14
CA TYR A 144 -1.29 -11.39 15.67
C TYR A 144 -0.87 -12.36 16.77
N ASN A 145 -0.38 -11.87 17.91
CA ASN A 145 -0.06 -12.72 19.05
C ASN A 145 -1.30 -13.29 19.77
N HIS A 146 -2.50 -12.71 19.58
CA HIS A 146 -3.81 -13.13 20.10
C HIS A 146 -3.94 -13.39 21.62
N GLU A 147 -2.85 -13.66 22.33
CA GLU A 147 -2.81 -14.11 23.74
C GLU A 147 -2.38 -13.01 24.72
N THR A 148 -2.39 -11.73 24.32
CA THR A 148 -1.80 -10.65 25.12
C THR A 148 -2.81 -9.73 25.79
N ALA A 149 -2.47 -9.28 27.01
CA ALA A 149 -3.08 -8.08 27.58
C ALA A 149 -2.87 -6.89 26.63
N GLY A 150 -3.84 -5.95 26.56
CA GLY A 150 -3.74 -4.78 25.69
C GLY A 150 -4.26 -4.99 24.25
N LEU A 151 -4.85 -6.14 23.95
CA LEU A 151 -5.36 -6.44 22.61
C LEU A 151 -6.42 -5.43 22.17
N LYS A 152 -7.30 -5.01 23.05
CA LYS A 152 -8.33 -3.99 22.78
C LYS A 152 -7.70 -2.65 22.41
N GLU A 153 -6.72 -2.19 23.17
CA GLU A 153 -6.01 -0.94 22.93
C GLU A 153 -5.24 -1.00 21.57
N ALA A 154 -4.64 -2.16 21.25
CA ALA A 154 -3.99 -2.37 19.96
C ALA A 154 -4.96 -2.25 18.79
N HIS A 155 -6.15 -2.85 18.88
CA HIS A 155 -7.20 -2.71 17.86
C HIS A 155 -7.71 -1.27 17.73
N GLU A 156 -7.89 -0.55 18.84
CA GLU A 156 -8.28 0.86 18.83
C GLU A 156 -7.22 1.71 18.15
N LEU A 157 -5.95 1.56 18.54
CA LEU A 157 -4.83 2.27 17.91
C LEU A 157 -4.70 1.94 16.42
N LYS A 158 -4.84 0.66 16.03
CA LYS A 158 -4.81 0.26 14.62
C LYS A 158 -5.93 0.92 13.82
N ALA A 159 -7.14 1.02 14.38
CA ALA A 159 -8.25 1.71 13.72
C ALA A 159 -7.94 3.20 13.49
N GLU A 160 -7.32 3.88 14.46
CA GLU A 160 -6.88 5.27 14.32
C GLU A 160 -5.81 5.44 13.23
N LEU A 161 -4.80 4.56 13.23
CA LEU A 161 -3.72 4.56 12.24
C LEU A 161 -4.24 4.31 10.82
N LEU A 162 -5.14 3.35 10.65
CA LEU A 162 -5.78 3.06 9.36
C LEU A 162 -6.64 4.22 8.88
N GLN A 163 -7.33 4.91 9.79
CA GLN A 163 -8.09 6.12 9.47
C GLN A 163 -7.16 7.22 8.95
N ALA A 164 -6.04 7.47 9.64
CA ALA A 164 -5.04 8.44 9.20
C ALA A 164 -4.45 8.10 7.81
N LYS A 165 -4.17 6.82 7.55
CA LYS A 165 -3.74 6.35 6.21
C LYS A 165 -4.80 6.61 5.15
N ALA A 166 -6.07 6.37 5.46
CA ALA A 166 -7.17 6.62 4.53
C ALA A 166 -7.28 8.10 4.16
N GLU A 167 -7.09 9.00 5.12
CA GLU A 167 -7.15 10.45 4.93
C GLU A 167 -6.00 10.98 4.06
N GLN A 168 -4.81 10.39 4.19
CA GLN A 168 -3.62 10.73 3.40
C GLN A 168 -3.63 10.12 1.98
N THR A 169 -4.54 9.17 1.70
CA THR A 169 -4.52 8.39 0.47
C THR A 169 -5.45 8.95 -0.59
N THR A 170 -4.90 9.32 -1.75
CA THR A 170 -5.66 9.80 -2.92
C THR A 170 -6.33 8.68 -3.70
N SER A 171 -5.75 7.48 -3.74
CA SER A 171 -6.33 6.34 -4.43
C SER A 171 -7.61 5.88 -3.73
N PHE A 172 -8.73 5.94 -4.48
CA PHE A 172 -10.04 5.50 -4.00
C PHE A 172 -10.04 4.04 -3.53
N ILE A 173 -9.35 3.16 -4.27
CA ILE A 173 -9.26 1.73 -3.93
C ILE A 173 -8.47 1.55 -2.63
N ALA A 174 -7.28 2.15 -2.52
CA ALA A 174 -6.45 2.03 -1.32
C ALA A 174 -7.16 2.64 -0.11
N ARG A 175 -7.77 3.83 -0.27
CA ARG A 175 -8.57 4.47 0.78
C ARG A 175 -9.69 3.57 1.30
N ASN A 176 -10.44 2.93 0.40
CA ASN A 176 -11.53 2.04 0.80
C ASN A 176 -11.02 0.78 1.51
N ILE A 177 -9.85 0.25 1.14
CA ILE A 177 -9.22 -0.86 1.85
C ILE A 177 -8.88 -0.45 3.28
N PHE A 178 -8.26 0.72 3.49
CA PHE A 178 -7.98 1.25 4.82
C PHE A 178 -9.26 1.46 5.64
N LEU A 179 -10.29 2.09 5.07
CA LEU A 179 -11.57 2.30 5.76
C LEU A 179 -12.29 1.00 6.11
N ASN A 180 -12.17 -0.02 5.28
CA ASN A 180 -12.68 -1.36 5.61
C ASN A 180 -11.90 -1.95 6.80
N GLY A 181 -10.58 -1.78 6.83
CA GLY A 181 -9.74 -2.13 7.96
C GLY A 181 -10.23 -1.44 9.26
N VAL A 182 -10.49 -0.13 9.22
CA VAL A 182 -11.04 0.61 10.38
C VAL A 182 -12.32 -0.04 10.92
N ARG A 183 -13.25 -0.44 10.01
CA ARG A 183 -14.50 -1.10 10.43
C ARG A 183 -14.25 -2.43 11.12
N ARG A 184 -13.33 -3.23 10.58
CA ARG A 184 -12.96 -4.53 11.17
C ARG A 184 -12.37 -4.36 12.57
N GLU A 185 -11.39 -3.47 12.74
CA GLU A 185 -10.76 -3.25 14.04
C GLU A 185 -11.76 -2.73 15.08
N ARG A 186 -12.65 -1.81 14.71
CA ARG A 186 -13.72 -1.32 15.59
C ARG A 186 -14.77 -2.40 15.94
N HIS A 187 -14.99 -3.37 15.09
CA HIS A 187 -15.88 -4.49 15.38
C HIS A 187 -15.32 -5.35 16.52
N PHE A 188 -14.04 -5.71 16.46
CA PHE A 188 -13.38 -6.46 17.53
C PHE A 188 -13.44 -5.73 18.89
N THR A 189 -13.32 -4.42 18.91
CA THR A 189 -13.40 -3.65 20.16
C THR A 189 -14.82 -3.56 20.74
N ARG A 190 -15.85 -3.73 19.91
CA ARG A 190 -17.26 -3.71 20.34
C ARG A 190 -17.70 -5.09 20.86
N GLU A 191 -17.34 -6.18 20.19
CA GLU A 191 -17.68 -7.54 20.62
C GLU A 191 -17.02 -7.93 21.94
N ALA A 192 -15.81 -7.41 22.21
CA ALA A 192 -15.15 -7.58 23.50
C ALA A 192 -15.92 -6.94 24.71
N LYS A 193 -17.03 -6.23 24.46
CA LYS A 193 -17.90 -5.66 25.51
C LYS A 193 -19.05 -6.57 25.95
N TYR A 194 -19.24 -7.69 25.25
CA TYR A 194 -20.28 -8.68 25.60
C TYR A 194 -19.61 -10.04 25.77
N PRO A 195 -19.31 -10.49 27.00
CA PRO A 195 -18.88 -11.85 27.29
C PRO A 195 -19.97 -12.86 27.01
#